data_2f52152c59dce29bfa124e68e9e8b600
#
_entry.id   2f52152c59dce29bfa124e68e9e8b600
#
_cell.length_a   1.000
_cell.length_b   1.000
_cell.length_c   1.000
_cell.angle_alpha   90.00
_cell.angle_beta   90.00
_cell.angle_gamma   90.00
#
_symmetry.space_group_name_H-M   'P 1'
#
loop_
_entity.id
_entity.type
_entity.pdbx_description
1 polymer ?
#
loop_
_entity_poly.entity_id
_entity_poly.type
_entity_poly.pdbx_seq_one_letter_code
_entity_poly.pdbx_strand_id
1 'polypeptide(L)'
;MGELSHLDELEAEAIYIIREVAAECEKPVMLYSIGKDSSVMLHLAMKAFYPEKPPFPFLHVNTTWKFHEMIEFRDRIAKEKGIEMLEYINQDGVKQGINPFDHGSAYTDIMKTQALKQALDKYGFTAAFGGGRRDEEKSRAKERIFIFSFRNENHAWDPKNQRPEMWKLYNSRIKKGQEVRVFPLSNWTEKDIWQYIKRENIEIPSLYFAKERPVVYRDGNIIMVDDNRMKLRPGEKIQMKSVRFRTLGCYPLTGGVESTADTLDEIIDETHTQCCFLRENHPCHRQRGGRQHGKKKEGGIFLK
;
A
#
# COMPACT_ATOMS: atom_id res chain seq x y z
N MET A 1 5.69 -0.95 -36.54
CA MET A 1 5.32 -1.17 -35.15
C MET A 1 5.62 0.13 -34.42
N GLY A 2 4.61 0.75 -33.78
CA GLY A 2 4.83 1.95 -32.96
C GLY A 2 5.66 1.58 -31.72
N GLU A 3 6.48 2.50 -31.25
CA GLU A 3 7.14 2.35 -29.94
C GLU A 3 6.06 2.30 -28.83
N LEU A 4 6.27 1.42 -27.84
CA LEU A 4 5.43 1.35 -26.66
C LEU A 4 5.56 2.67 -25.87
N SER A 5 4.45 3.18 -25.35
CA SER A 5 4.53 4.31 -24.43
C SER A 5 5.17 3.85 -23.10
N HIS A 6 5.69 4.81 -22.33
CA HIS A 6 6.24 4.50 -21.00
C HIS A 6 5.27 3.71 -20.09
N LEU A 7 3.98 4.08 -20.11
CA LEU A 7 2.97 3.35 -19.34
C LEU A 7 2.71 1.94 -19.88
N ASP A 8 2.82 1.71 -21.19
CA ASP A 8 2.67 0.39 -21.77
C ASP A 8 3.84 -0.52 -21.40
N GLU A 9 5.06 0.02 -21.33
CA GLU A 9 6.22 -0.73 -20.84
C GLU A 9 6.07 -1.14 -19.38
N LEU A 10 5.64 -0.21 -18.52
CA LEU A 10 5.39 -0.48 -17.11
C LEU A 10 4.26 -1.50 -16.91
N GLU A 11 3.19 -1.40 -17.68
CA GLU A 11 2.08 -2.36 -17.68
C GLU A 11 2.57 -3.75 -18.09
N ALA A 12 3.29 -3.85 -19.20
CA ALA A 12 3.81 -5.12 -19.72
C ALA A 12 4.74 -5.79 -18.71
N GLU A 13 5.64 -5.03 -18.07
CA GLU A 13 6.52 -5.53 -17.02
C GLU A 13 5.72 -6.05 -15.81
N ALA A 14 4.74 -5.28 -15.31
CA ALA A 14 3.93 -5.68 -14.18
C ALA A 14 3.09 -6.94 -14.46
N ILE A 15 2.47 -7.02 -15.64
CA ILE A 15 1.72 -8.20 -16.09
C ILE A 15 2.64 -9.42 -16.20
N TYR A 16 3.84 -9.27 -16.76
CA TYR A 16 4.82 -10.34 -16.83
C TYR A 16 5.18 -10.87 -15.45
N ILE A 17 5.50 -9.98 -14.49
CA ILE A 17 5.82 -10.35 -13.11
C ILE A 17 4.66 -11.10 -12.44
N ILE A 18 3.42 -10.63 -12.62
CA ILE A 18 2.24 -11.27 -12.04
C ILE A 18 2.05 -12.69 -12.59
N ARG A 19 2.20 -12.87 -13.90
CA ARG A 19 2.10 -14.18 -14.55
C ARG A 19 3.22 -15.13 -14.13
N GLU A 20 4.46 -14.63 -14.05
CA GLU A 20 5.63 -15.39 -13.60
C GLU A 20 5.40 -15.99 -12.21
N VAL A 21 4.94 -15.17 -11.25
CA VAL A 21 4.67 -15.63 -9.89
C VAL A 21 3.51 -16.63 -9.84
N ALA A 22 2.47 -16.40 -10.63
CA ALA A 22 1.34 -17.33 -10.68
C ALA A 22 1.72 -18.70 -11.26
N ALA A 23 2.72 -18.73 -12.17
CA ALA A 23 3.22 -19.96 -12.77
C ALA A 23 4.21 -20.73 -11.87
N GLU A 24 5.09 -19.99 -11.17
CA GLU A 24 6.22 -20.58 -10.44
C GLU A 24 5.94 -20.82 -8.94
N CYS A 25 4.98 -20.09 -8.35
CA CYS A 25 4.68 -20.16 -6.93
C CYS A 25 3.43 -20.99 -6.67
N GLU A 26 3.53 -21.95 -5.77
CA GLU A 26 2.46 -22.91 -5.46
C GLU A 26 1.20 -22.23 -4.91
N LYS A 27 1.37 -21.19 -4.06
CA LYS A 27 0.25 -20.55 -3.37
C LYS A 27 0.43 -19.03 -3.25
N PRO A 28 0.26 -18.31 -4.35
CA PRO A 28 0.35 -16.83 -4.34
C PRO A 28 -0.90 -16.19 -3.73
N VAL A 29 -0.74 -14.96 -3.23
CA VAL A 29 -1.83 -14.10 -2.75
C VAL A 29 -1.54 -12.64 -3.11
N MET A 30 -2.55 -11.87 -3.46
CA MET A 30 -2.40 -10.44 -3.69
C MET A 30 -2.91 -9.64 -2.50
N LEU A 31 -2.02 -8.84 -1.90
CA LEU A 31 -2.39 -7.96 -0.79
C LEU A 31 -3.23 -6.79 -1.31
N TYR A 32 -4.42 -6.61 -0.73
CA TYR A 32 -5.34 -5.55 -1.11
C TYR A 32 -5.56 -4.57 0.04
N SER A 33 -4.87 -3.44 -0.01
CA SER A 33 -4.92 -2.40 1.03
C SER A 33 -6.04 -1.36 0.83
N ILE A 34 -6.81 -1.48 -0.26
CA ILE A 34 -7.89 -0.57 -0.67
C ILE A 34 -7.35 0.82 -1.11
N GLY A 35 -6.04 0.99 -1.26
CA GLY A 35 -5.44 2.22 -1.76
C GLY A 35 -5.32 2.23 -3.29
N LYS A 36 -4.94 3.38 -3.87
CA LYS A 36 -4.75 3.56 -5.33
C LYS A 36 -3.80 2.53 -5.93
N ASP A 37 -2.67 2.27 -5.26
CA ASP A 37 -1.66 1.31 -5.73
C ASP A 37 -2.22 -0.12 -5.76
N SER A 38 -2.99 -0.53 -4.75
CA SER A 38 -3.65 -1.85 -4.74
C SER A 38 -4.81 -1.95 -5.74
N SER A 39 -5.48 -0.85 -6.06
CA SER A 39 -6.49 -0.83 -7.14
C SER A 39 -5.85 -1.00 -8.52
N VAL A 40 -4.70 -0.37 -8.76
CA VAL A 40 -3.89 -0.60 -9.97
C VAL A 40 -3.41 -2.06 -10.03
N MET A 41 -2.93 -2.63 -8.92
CA MET A 41 -2.53 -4.03 -8.84
C MET A 41 -3.68 -5.00 -9.18
N LEU A 42 -4.88 -4.74 -8.66
CA LEU A 42 -6.07 -5.52 -8.97
C LEU A 42 -6.40 -5.44 -10.48
N HIS A 43 -6.38 -4.24 -11.05
CA HIS A 43 -6.63 -4.03 -12.48
C HIS A 43 -5.61 -4.80 -13.34
N LEU A 44 -4.33 -4.69 -13.03
CA LEU A 44 -3.25 -5.42 -13.71
C LEU A 44 -3.41 -6.94 -13.59
N ALA A 45 -3.81 -7.45 -12.42
CA ALA A 45 -4.07 -8.85 -12.22
C ALA A 45 -5.24 -9.35 -13.07
N MET A 46 -6.35 -8.59 -13.11
CA MET A 46 -7.48 -8.91 -13.97
C MET A 46 -7.09 -8.90 -15.46
N LYS A 47 -6.29 -7.93 -15.88
CA LYS A 47 -5.78 -7.81 -17.25
C LYS A 47 -4.80 -8.94 -17.61
N ALA A 48 -3.96 -9.36 -16.64
CA ALA A 48 -2.99 -10.44 -16.83
C ALA A 48 -3.63 -11.79 -17.17
N PHE A 49 -4.83 -12.05 -16.66
CA PHE A 49 -5.52 -13.34 -16.85
C PHE A 49 -6.78 -13.25 -17.69
N TYR A 50 -7.10 -12.06 -18.24
CA TYR A 50 -8.28 -11.92 -19.10
C TYR A 50 -8.32 -12.97 -20.23
N PRO A 51 -9.49 -13.60 -20.51
CA PRO A 51 -10.83 -13.34 -19.93
C PRO A 51 -11.10 -14.03 -18.59
N GLU A 52 -10.19 -14.87 -18.12
CA GLU A 52 -10.33 -15.56 -16.84
C GLU A 52 -10.00 -14.65 -15.64
N LYS A 53 -10.31 -15.13 -14.44
CA LYS A 53 -9.96 -14.44 -13.20
C LYS A 53 -8.53 -14.79 -12.77
N PRO A 54 -7.88 -13.92 -11.96
CA PRO A 54 -6.60 -14.27 -11.35
C PRO A 54 -6.70 -15.59 -10.58
N PRO A 55 -5.75 -16.53 -10.76
CA PRO A 55 -5.78 -17.87 -10.13
C PRO A 55 -5.31 -17.85 -8.67
N PHE A 56 -5.49 -16.75 -7.99
CA PHE A 56 -5.10 -16.56 -6.60
C PHE A 56 -6.05 -15.59 -5.88
N PRO A 57 -6.22 -15.76 -4.55
CA PRO A 57 -7.07 -14.88 -3.76
C PRO A 57 -6.43 -13.52 -3.50
N PHE A 58 -7.26 -12.56 -3.09
CA PHE A 58 -6.86 -11.27 -2.56
C PHE A 58 -6.97 -11.27 -1.04
N LEU A 59 -6.00 -10.68 -0.34
CA LEU A 59 -5.97 -10.62 1.11
C LEU A 59 -6.02 -9.19 1.61
N HIS A 60 -7.07 -8.87 2.35
CA HIS A 60 -7.16 -7.63 3.11
C HIS A 60 -6.85 -7.88 4.59
N VAL A 61 -5.81 -7.21 5.12
CA VAL A 61 -5.55 -7.17 6.57
C VAL A 61 -6.37 -6.03 7.17
N ASN A 62 -7.46 -6.39 7.83
CA ASN A 62 -8.32 -5.43 8.49
C ASN A 62 -7.80 -5.11 9.89
N THR A 63 -7.39 -3.87 10.08
CA THR A 63 -6.85 -3.37 11.34
C THR A 63 -7.95 -2.85 12.28
N THR A 64 -9.23 -3.03 11.95
CA THR A 64 -10.44 -2.55 12.64
C THR A 64 -10.64 -1.03 12.65
N TRP A 65 -9.64 -0.26 12.21
CA TRP A 65 -9.64 1.20 12.16
C TRP A 65 -9.48 1.73 10.73
N LYS A 66 -10.21 1.14 9.79
CA LYS A 66 -10.31 1.63 8.42
C LYS A 66 -11.46 2.61 8.30
N PHE A 67 -11.38 3.52 7.32
CA PHE A 67 -12.53 4.36 6.96
C PHE A 67 -13.68 3.48 6.46
N HIS A 68 -14.91 3.85 6.82
CA HIS A 68 -16.10 3.12 6.36
C HIS A 68 -16.17 3.07 4.82
N GLU A 69 -15.94 4.21 4.16
CA GLU A 69 -15.91 4.30 2.70
C GLU A 69 -14.91 3.32 2.05
N MET A 70 -13.79 3.00 2.73
CA MET A 70 -12.84 1.99 2.23
C MET A 70 -13.42 0.58 2.26
N ILE A 71 -14.08 0.21 3.35
CA ILE A 71 -14.64 -1.14 3.51
C ILE A 71 -15.79 -1.34 2.52
N GLU A 72 -16.68 -0.36 2.40
CA GLU A 72 -17.78 -0.38 1.41
C GLU A 72 -17.24 -0.51 -0.02
N PHE A 73 -16.22 0.26 -0.36
CA PHE A 73 -15.56 0.18 -1.67
C PHE A 73 -14.97 -1.20 -1.91
N ARG A 74 -14.25 -1.78 -0.94
CA ARG A 74 -13.66 -3.12 -1.04
C ARG A 74 -14.72 -4.17 -1.34
N ASP A 75 -15.80 -4.18 -0.57
CA ASP A 75 -16.83 -5.20 -0.65
C ASP A 75 -17.61 -5.09 -1.98
N ARG A 76 -17.87 -3.86 -2.43
CA ARG A 76 -18.46 -3.62 -3.74
C ARG A 76 -17.57 -4.11 -4.87
N ILE A 77 -16.29 -3.70 -4.90
CA ILE A 77 -15.34 -4.13 -5.95
C ILE A 77 -15.13 -5.65 -5.95
N ALA A 78 -15.02 -6.28 -4.78
CA ALA A 78 -14.89 -7.73 -4.69
C ALA A 78 -16.08 -8.46 -5.33
N LYS A 79 -17.29 -7.97 -5.07
CA LYS A 79 -18.52 -8.52 -5.65
C LYS A 79 -18.61 -8.27 -7.16
N GLU A 80 -18.38 -7.04 -7.62
CA GLU A 80 -18.46 -6.67 -9.04
C GLU A 80 -17.44 -7.39 -9.91
N LYS A 81 -16.19 -7.50 -9.43
CA LYS A 81 -15.14 -8.22 -10.15
C LYS A 81 -15.22 -9.75 -9.93
N GLY A 82 -16.03 -10.20 -8.96
CA GLY A 82 -16.21 -11.61 -8.62
C GLY A 82 -14.90 -12.28 -8.20
N ILE A 83 -14.06 -11.56 -7.44
CA ILE A 83 -12.78 -12.03 -6.91
C ILE A 83 -12.95 -12.62 -5.51
N GLU A 84 -12.10 -13.60 -5.17
CA GLU A 84 -12.02 -14.13 -3.81
C GLU A 84 -11.27 -13.16 -2.91
N MET A 85 -11.99 -12.50 -2.00
CA MET A 85 -11.45 -11.54 -1.04
C MET A 85 -11.40 -12.16 0.36
N LEU A 86 -10.20 -12.48 0.81
CA LEU A 86 -9.96 -12.95 2.18
C LEU A 86 -9.75 -11.75 3.10
N GLU A 87 -10.40 -11.76 4.24
CA GLU A 87 -10.17 -10.78 5.30
C GLU A 87 -9.48 -11.44 6.48
N TYR A 88 -8.46 -10.76 7.02
CA TYR A 88 -7.78 -11.21 8.22
C TYR A 88 -7.72 -10.10 9.27
N ILE A 89 -8.11 -10.45 10.50
CA ILE A 89 -8.05 -9.58 11.68
C ILE A 89 -7.22 -10.29 12.74
N ASN A 90 -6.26 -9.62 13.35
CA ASN A 90 -5.54 -10.14 14.50
C ASN A 90 -6.47 -10.17 15.73
N GLN A 91 -7.07 -11.32 15.99
CA GLN A 91 -8.03 -11.51 17.07
C GLN A 91 -7.43 -11.28 18.46
N ASP A 92 -6.15 -11.58 18.64
CA ASP A 92 -5.47 -11.38 19.91
C ASP A 92 -5.25 -9.89 20.20
N GLY A 93 -4.90 -9.11 19.17
CA GLY A 93 -4.84 -7.67 19.28
C GLY A 93 -6.21 -7.03 19.59
N VAL A 94 -7.29 -7.56 19.01
CA VAL A 94 -8.65 -7.13 19.33
C VAL A 94 -9.01 -7.42 20.78
N LYS A 95 -8.75 -8.64 21.26
CA LYS A 95 -9.01 -9.04 22.67
C LYS A 95 -8.24 -8.18 23.66
N GLN A 96 -7.03 -7.75 23.32
CA GLN A 96 -6.19 -6.86 24.13
C GLN A 96 -6.61 -5.40 24.04
N GLY A 97 -7.63 -5.04 23.25
CA GLY A 97 -8.09 -3.68 23.07
C GLY A 97 -7.09 -2.76 22.37
N ILE A 98 -6.21 -3.33 21.54
CA ILE A 98 -5.17 -2.57 20.83
C ILE A 98 -5.81 -1.57 19.86
N ASN A 99 -5.55 -0.28 20.07
CA ASN A 99 -6.10 0.81 19.29
C ASN A 99 -5.05 1.89 18.98
N PRO A 100 -5.25 2.72 17.97
CA PRO A 100 -4.25 3.70 17.52
C PRO A 100 -4.03 4.88 18.48
N PHE A 101 -4.97 5.18 19.38
CA PHE A 101 -4.87 6.31 20.30
C PHE A 101 -3.97 6.00 21.50
N ASP A 102 -4.13 4.81 22.05
CA ASP A 102 -3.47 4.43 23.30
C ASP A 102 -2.14 3.69 23.04
N HIS A 103 -1.96 3.09 21.85
CA HIS A 103 -0.83 2.19 21.56
C HIS A 103 0.12 2.71 20.46
N GLY A 104 -0.20 3.82 19.78
CA GLY A 104 0.70 4.46 18.81
C GLY A 104 1.30 3.51 17.78
N SER A 105 2.63 3.42 17.71
CA SER A 105 3.35 2.56 16.75
C SER A 105 3.13 1.06 17.01
N ALA A 106 2.92 0.65 18.27
CA ALA A 106 2.65 -0.75 18.61
C ALA A 106 1.34 -1.25 17.99
N TYR A 107 0.33 -0.37 17.85
CA TYR A 107 -0.89 -0.71 17.12
C TYR A 107 -0.59 -1.12 15.67
N THR A 108 0.23 -0.35 14.96
CA THR A 108 0.57 -0.66 13.57
C THR A 108 1.36 -1.98 13.47
N ASP A 109 2.26 -2.23 14.40
CA ASP A 109 3.01 -3.48 14.41
C ASP A 109 2.08 -4.69 14.66
N ILE A 110 1.25 -4.63 15.70
CA ILE A 110 0.40 -5.76 16.10
C ILE A 110 -0.74 -5.98 15.10
N MET A 111 -1.49 -4.92 14.77
CA MET A 111 -2.73 -5.05 13.97
C MET A 111 -2.49 -5.12 12.48
N LYS A 112 -1.28 -4.78 12.01
CA LYS A 112 -0.94 -4.79 10.58
C LYS A 112 0.20 -5.74 10.28
N THR A 113 1.40 -5.54 10.88
CA THR A 113 2.60 -6.31 10.55
C THR A 113 2.49 -7.76 11.03
N GLN A 114 2.17 -7.97 12.30
CA GLN A 114 1.99 -9.31 12.86
C GLN A 114 0.75 -9.99 12.28
N ALA A 115 -0.35 -9.26 12.11
CA ALA A 115 -1.55 -9.78 11.47
C ALA A 115 -1.28 -10.32 10.06
N LEU A 116 -0.45 -9.62 9.26
CA LEU A 116 -0.07 -10.10 7.94
C LEU A 116 0.74 -11.40 8.02
N LYS A 117 1.74 -11.47 8.91
CA LYS A 117 2.54 -12.69 9.12
C LYS A 117 1.64 -13.87 9.51
N GLN A 118 0.75 -13.64 10.49
CA GLN A 118 -0.23 -14.65 10.92
C GLN A 118 -1.13 -15.11 9.78
N ALA A 119 -1.58 -14.19 8.92
CA ALA A 119 -2.40 -14.55 7.76
C ALA A 119 -1.62 -15.39 6.75
N LEU A 120 -0.39 -14.98 6.40
CA LEU A 120 0.46 -15.73 5.48
C LEU A 120 0.73 -17.15 5.97
N ASP A 121 0.99 -17.31 7.28
CA ASP A 121 1.20 -18.62 7.90
C ASP A 121 -0.07 -19.45 7.97
N LYS A 122 -1.17 -18.86 8.42
CA LYS A 122 -2.47 -19.54 8.54
C LYS A 122 -2.94 -20.14 7.23
N TYR A 123 -2.83 -19.36 6.15
CA TYR A 123 -3.26 -19.80 4.83
C TYR A 123 -2.16 -20.53 4.05
N GLY A 124 -0.92 -20.54 4.53
CA GLY A 124 0.22 -21.20 3.90
C GLY A 124 0.65 -20.56 2.58
N PHE A 125 0.49 -19.24 2.39
CA PHE A 125 0.89 -18.56 1.19
C PHE A 125 2.41 -18.56 1.02
N THR A 126 2.88 -18.84 -0.20
CA THR A 126 4.30 -18.91 -0.54
C THR A 126 4.80 -17.66 -1.25
N ALA A 127 3.89 -16.90 -1.88
CA ALA A 127 4.19 -15.63 -2.52
C ALA A 127 3.12 -14.58 -2.17
N ALA A 128 3.55 -13.35 -1.90
CA ALA A 128 2.65 -12.24 -1.60
C ALA A 128 2.98 -11.04 -2.47
N PHE A 129 2.03 -10.64 -3.33
CA PHE A 129 2.13 -9.42 -4.11
C PHE A 129 1.82 -8.20 -3.24
N GLY A 130 2.64 -7.16 -3.35
CA GLY A 130 2.45 -5.88 -2.69
C GLY A 130 2.54 -4.71 -3.66
N GLY A 131 1.82 -3.63 -3.40
CA GLY A 131 1.81 -2.41 -4.21
C GLY A 131 2.94 -1.42 -3.90
N GLY A 132 4.01 -1.85 -3.21
CA GLY A 132 5.14 -0.97 -2.86
C GLY A 132 5.94 -0.52 -4.09
N ARG A 133 6.40 0.74 -4.07
CA ARG A 133 7.18 1.36 -5.13
C ARG A 133 8.51 1.90 -4.60
N ARG A 134 9.56 1.88 -5.41
CA ARG A 134 10.87 2.47 -5.05
C ARG A 134 10.80 3.97 -4.85
N ASP A 135 9.88 4.65 -5.54
CA ASP A 135 9.64 6.09 -5.46
C ASP A 135 8.96 6.52 -4.14
N GLU A 136 8.34 5.61 -3.43
CA GLU A 136 7.51 5.91 -2.25
C GLU A 136 8.33 6.43 -1.07
N GLU A 137 9.50 5.81 -0.82
CA GLU A 137 10.39 6.20 0.26
C GLU A 137 11.85 5.75 0.03
N LYS A 138 12.81 6.48 0.60
CA LYS A 138 14.24 6.21 0.43
C LYS A 138 14.67 4.81 0.87
N SER A 139 13.99 4.23 1.85
CA SER A 139 14.26 2.86 2.32
C SER A 139 13.98 1.82 1.23
N ARG A 140 13.03 2.07 0.34
CA ARG A 140 12.64 1.20 -0.75
C ARG A 140 13.48 1.34 -2.02
N ALA A 141 14.26 2.41 -2.15
CA ALA A 141 15.05 2.69 -3.36
C ALA A 141 16.02 1.55 -3.74
N LYS A 142 16.42 0.73 -2.78
CA LYS A 142 17.32 -0.42 -2.96
C LYS A 142 16.60 -1.78 -2.92
N GLU A 143 15.29 -1.79 -2.76
CA GLU A 143 14.52 -3.03 -2.73
C GLU A 143 14.47 -3.67 -4.12
N ARG A 144 14.49 -5.00 -4.13
CA ARG A 144 14.28 -5.81 -5.32
C ARG A 144 12.78 -5.94 -5.61
N ILE A 145 12.45 -6.30 -6.83
CA ILE A 145 11.07 -6.66 -7.19
C ILE A 145 10.66 -7.94 -6.45
N PHE A 146 11.58 -8.93 -6.39
CA PHE A 146 11.39 -10.17 -5.65
C PHE A 146 12.24 -10.16 -4.36
N ILE A 147 11.59 -10.16 -3.22
CA ILE A 147 12.25 -10.19 -1.91
C ILE A 147 11.99 -11.53 -1.25
N PHE A 148 13.05 -12.33 -1.12
CA PHE A 148 13.00 -13.66 -0.52
C PHE A 148 13.27 -13.58 0.98
N SER A 149 12.47 -14.34 1.75
CA SER A 149 12.64 -14.53 3.19
C SER A 149 12.37 -15.96 3.59
N PHE A 150 12.83 -16.37 4.77
CA PHE A 150 12.57 -17.69 5.32
C PHE A 150 11.53 -17.59 6.44
N ARG A 151 10.51 -18.42 6.38
CA ARG A 151 9.43 -18.47 7.36
C ARG A 151 9.93 -18.80 8.77
N ASN A 152 10.91 -19.72 8.87
CA ASN A 152 11.53 -20.12 10.12
C ASN A 152 12.36 -19.01 10.78
N GLU A 153 12.71 -17.94 10.07
CA GLU A 153 13.48 -16.79 10.56
C GLU A 153 12.55 -15.58 10.82
N ASN A 154 11.33 -15.80 11.25
CA ASN A 154 10.31 -14.77 11.50
C ASN A 154 10.05 -13.86 10.30
N HIS A 155 10.12 -14.40 9.07
CA HIS A 155 9.98 -13.65 7.83
C HIS A 155 11.01 -12.51 7.70
N ALA A 156 12.20 -12.68 8.28
CA ALA A 156 13.24 -11.68 8.24
C ALA A 156 13.79 -11.52 6.81
N TRP A 157 13.96 -10.28 6.39
CA TRP A 157 14.61 -9.95 5.14
C TRP A 157 16.11 -9.86 5.33
N ASP A 158 16.87 -10.66 4.58
CA ASP A 158 18.32 -10.57 4.51
C ASP A 158 18.75 -9.91 3.19
N PRO A 159 19.20 -8.65 3.21
CA PRO A 159 19.62 -7.93 2.02
C PRO A 159 20.84 -8.53 1.31
N LYS A 160 21.66 -9.32 2.03
CA LYS A 160 22.88 -9.90 1.46
C LYS A 160 22.62 -11.15 0.61
N ASN A 161 21.54 -11.87 0.92
CA ASN A 161 21.18 -13.12 0.25
C ASN A 161 20.06 -12.98 -0.75
N GLN A 162 19.77 -11.75 -1.22
CA GLN A 162 18.81 -11.53 -2.29
C GLN A 162 19.40 -11.87 -3.66
N ARG A 163 18.56 -12.44 -4.54
CA ARG A 163 18.96 -12.83 -5.87
C ARG A 163 19.13 -11.59 -6.76
N PRO A 164 20.09 -11.57 -7.69
CA PRO A 164 20.22 -10.49 -8.65
C PRO A 164 19.03 -10.47 -9.62
N GLU A 165 18.59 -9.27 -9.98
CA GLU A 165 17.61 -9.01 -11.03
C GLU A 165 18.32 -8.26 -12.15
N MET A 166 18.59 -8.96 -13.25
CA MET A 166 19.32 -8.42 -14.40
C MET A 166 18.54 -8.68 -15.69
N TRP A 167 18.54 -7.71 -16.59
CA TRP A 167 17.88 -7.82 -17.91
C TRP A 167 16.40 -8.22 -17.86
N LYS A 168 15.68 -7.79 -16.81
CA LYS A 168 14.27 -8.17 -16.56
C LYS A 168 14.06 -9.69 -16.43
N LEU A 169 15.10 -10.43 -16.06
CA LEU A 169 15.01 -11.84 -15.71
C LEU A 169 14.91 -11.99 -14.20
N TYR A 170 13.86 -12.67 -13.78
CA TYR A 170 13.57 -12.91 -12.36
C TYR A 170 13.79 -14.37 -12.04
N ASN A 171 14.53 -14.66 -10.97
CA ASN A 171 14.67 -16.00 -10.46
C ASN A 171 13.63 -16.22 -9.36
N SER A 172 12.38 -16.48 -9.77
CA SER A 172 11.19 -16.59 -8.91
C SER A 172 11.11 -17.91 -8.15
N ARG A 173 11.92 -18.93 -8.50
CA ARG A 173 11.88 -20.27 -7.92
C ARG A 173 12.12 -20.25 -6.41
N ILE A 174 11.18 -20.82 -5.64
CA ILE A 174 11.19 -20.84 -4.17
C ILE A 174 11.71 -22.19 -3.67
N LYS A 175 12.56 -22.16 -2.62
CA LYS A 175 12.98 -23.37 -1.89
C LYS A 175 11.99 -23.72 -0.79
N LYS A 176 11.96 -24.98 -0.34
CA LYS A 176 11.13 -25.43 0.78
C LYS A 176 11.38 -24.55 2.04
N GLY A 177 10.31 -24.01 2.61
CA GLY A 177 10.37 -23.11 3.76
C GLY A 177 10.72 -21.66 3.45
N GLN A 178 10.96 -21.34 2.17
CA GLN A 178 11.16 -19.96 1.70
C GLN A 178 9.82 -19.38 1.26
N GLU A 179 9.70 -18.05 1.37
CA GLU A 179 8.60 -17.27 0.84
C GLU A 179 9.15 -16.08 0.05
N VAL A 180 8.33 -15.51 -0.80
CA VAL A 180 8.70 -14.35 -1.60
C VAL A 180 7.65 -13.24 -1.50
N ARG A 181 8.11 -12.01 -1.32
CA ARG A 181 7.30 -10.81 -1.52
C ARG A 181 7.63 -10.22 -2.88
N VAL A 182 6.61 -9.87 -3.64
CA VAL A 182 6.76 -9.42 -5.02
C VAL A 182 6.11 -8.05 -5.20
N PHE A 183 6.83 -7.13 -5.83
CA PHE A 183 6.40 -5.74 -6.02
C PHE A 183 6.33 -5.38 -7.51
N PRO A 184 5.26 -5.75 -8.21
CA PRO A 184 5.12 -5.47 -9.65
C PRO A 184 5.13 -3.99 -10.01
N LEU A 185 4.76 -3.11 -9.06
CA LEU A 185 4.79 -1.67 -9.24
C LEU A 185 6.12 -1.02 -8.84
N SER A 186 7.17 -1.80 -8.58
CA SER A 186 8.44 -1.30 -8.01
C SER A 186 9.06 -0.15 -8.82
N ASN A 187 8.94 -0.18 -10.14
CA ASN A 187 9.51 0.82 -11.06
C ASN A 187 8.57 1.98 -11.38
N TRP A 188 7.33 1.96 -10.87
CA TRP A 188 6.34 3.00 -11.10
C TRP A 188 6.56 4.19 -10.16
N THR A 189 6.34 5.39 -10.67
CA THR A 189 6.26 6.61 -9.85
C THR A 189 4.81 6.87 -9.39
N GLU A 190 4.63 7.79 -8.42
CA GLU A 190 3.28 8.21 -8.03
C GLU A 190 2.51 8.82 -9.21
N LYS A 191 3.23 9.56 -10.08
CA LYS A 191 2.68 10.12 -11.31
C LYS A 191 2.18 9.04 -12.26
N ASP A 192 2.98 8.00 -12.48
CA ASP A 192 2.59 6.89 -13.37
C ASP A 192 1.31 6.20 -12.86
N ILE A 193 1.19 6.01 -11.54
CA ILE A 193 -0.03 5.47 -10.91
C ILE A 193 -1.24 6.32 -11.24
N TRP A 194 -1.17 7.65 -11.05
CA TRP A 194 -2.31 8.53 -11.32
C TRP A 194 -2.65 8.60 -12.80
N GLN A 195 -1.65 8.69 -13.68
CA GLN A 195 -1.85 8.69 -15.13
C GLN A 195 -2.45 7.37 -15.62
N TYR A 196 -2.03 6.24 -15.04
CA TYR A 196 -2.56 4.93 -15.37
C TYR A 196 -4.01 4.77 -14.89
N ILE A 197 -4.33 5.22 -13.67
CA ILE A 197 -5.70 5.25 -13.14
C ILE A 197 -6.62 6.03 -14.10
N LYS A 198 -6.17 7.20 -14.58
CA LYS A 198 -6.92 8.00 -15.55
C LYS A 198 -7.07 7.30 -16.89
N ARG A 199 -5.98 6.75 -17.44
CA ARG A 199 -5.96 6.08 -18.74
C ARG A 199 -6.90 4.88 -18.79
N GLU A 200 -6.84 4.03 -17.77
CA GLU A 200 -7.61 2.78 -17.71
C GLU A 200 -8.97 2.95 -17.02
N ASN A 201 -9.30 4.16 -16.60
CA ASN A 201 -10.52 4.46 -15.83
C ASN A 201 -10.70 3.54 -14.60
N ILE A 202 -9.64 3.40 -13.81
CA ILE A 202 -9.63 2.52 -12.65
C ILE A 202 -10.40 3.18 -11.51
N GLU A 203 -11.36 2.46 -10.95
CA GLU A 203 -12.07 2.93 -9.77
C GLU A 203 -11.18 2.92 -8.53
N ILE A 204 -11.25 4.01 -7.77
CA ILE A 204 -10.53 4.21 -6.52
C ILE A 204 -11.49 4.76 -5.45
N PRO A 205 -11.18 4.61 -4.14
CA PRO A 205 -12.01 5.17 -3.07
C PRO A 205 -12.23 6.68 -3.20
N SER A 206 -13.45 7.12 -2.90
CA SER A 206 -13.86 8.52 -2.91
C SER A 206 -13.02 9.43 -2.00
N LEU A 207 -12.31 8.85 -1.02
CA LEU A 207 -11.40 9.54 -0.11
C LEU A 207 -10.22 10.24 -0.80
N TYR A 208 -9.88 9.84 -2.02
CA TYR A 208 -8.85 10.52 -2.82
C TYR A 208 -9.32 11.84 -3.41
N PHE A 209 -10.62 12.06 -3.51
CA PHE A 209 -11.25 13.26 -4.06
C PHE A 209 -11.66 14.22 -2.94
N ALA A 210 -11.53 15.51 -3.19
CA ALA A 210 -11.94 16.55 -2.25
C ALA A 210 -13.44 16.49 -1.99
N LYS A 211 -13.80 16.51 -0.73
CA LYS A 211 -15.19 16.52 -0.27
C LYS A 211 -15.26 17.18 1.10
N GLU A 212 -16.37 17.82 1.42
CA GLU A 212 -16.64 18.31 2.76
C GLU A 212 -16.76 17.14 3.75
N ARG A 213 -15.88 17.14 4.76
CA ARG A 213 -15.77 16.07 5.75
C ARG A 213 -15.62 16.66 7.15
N PRO A 214 -16.15 16.00 8.19
CA PRO A 214 -15.90 16.38 9.57
C PRO A 214 -14.45 16.08 9.95
N VAL A 215 -13.71 17.10 10.37
CA VAL A 215 -12.28 16.97 10.70
C VAL A 215 -11.95 17.65 12.03
N VAL A 216 -10.86 17.23 12.64
CA VAL A 216 -10.20 17.91 13.76
C VAL A 216 -8.75 18.21 13.39
N TYR A 217 -8.22 19.32 13.92
CA TYR A 217 -6.81 19.67 13.80
C TYR A 217 -6.07 19.16 15.03
N ARG A 218 -5.09 18.31 14.83
CA ARG A 218 -4.30 17.70 15.89
C ARG A 218 -2.83 17.63 15.52
N ASP A 219 -1.99 18.29 16.31
CA ASP A 219 -0.53 18.29 16.12
C ASP A 219 -0.10 18.67 14.69
N GLY A 220 -0.78 19.68 14.09
CA GLY A 220 -0.54 20.14 12.72
C GLY A 220 -1.11 19.24 11.62
N ASN A 221 -1.82 18.18 11.96
CA ASN A 221 -2.46 17.28 11.00
C ASN A 221 -3.98 17.47 10.98
N ILE A 222 -4.58 17.26 9.82
CA ILE A 222 -6.02 17.22 9.64
C ILE A 222 -6.46 15.77 9.76
N ILE A 223 -7.25 15.43 10.76
CA ILE A 223 -7.73 14.08 11.00
C ILE A 223 -9.24 14.05 10.80
N MET A 224 -9.71 13.23 9.89
CA MET A 224 -11.15 13.01 9.67
C MET A 224 -11.77 12.30 10.86
N VAL A 225 -12.97 12.72 11.23
CA VAL A 225 -13.82 12.04 12.23
C VAL A 225 -14.77 11.13 11.47
N ASP A 226 -14.40 9.86 11.35
CA ASP A 226 -15.14 8.87 10.56
C ASP A 226 -16.27 8.21 11.35
N ASP A 227 -16.08 8.06 12.66
CA ASP A 227 -17.06 7.46 13.55
C ASP A 227 -16.98 7.98 15.02
N ASN A 228 -17.85 7.45 15.87
CA ASN A 228 -17.96 7.82 17.28
C ASN A 228 -16.85 7.29 18.18
N ARG A 229 -15.94 6.45 17.65
CA ARG A 229 -14.75 5.96 18.39
C ARG A 229 -13.66 7.03 18.49
N MET A 230 -13.79 8.14 17.76
CA MET A 230 -12.83 9.24 17.82
C MET A 230 -12.85 9.91 19.19
N LYS A 231 -11.73 9.82 19.90
CA LYS A 231 -11.55 10.51 21.19
C LYS A 231 -11.06 11.95 20.93
N LEU A 232 -11.92 12.93 21.17
CA LEU A 232 -11.55 14.35 21.08
C LEU A 232 -10.70 14.74 22.30
N ARG A 233 -9.66 15.54 22.07
CA ARG A 233 -8.87 16.16 23.15
C ARG A 233 -9.57 17.43 23.69
N PRO A 234 -9.29 17.84 24.93
CA PRO A 234 -9.83 19.09 25.45
C PRO A 234 -9.52 20.27 24.51
N GLY A 235 -10.54 21.02 24.12
CA GLY A 235 -10.43 22.16 23.20
C GLY A 235 -10.50 21.86 21.72
N GLU A 236 -10.44 20.58 21.30
CA GLU A 236 -10.67 20.21 19.90
C GLU A 236 -12.15 20.40 19.53
N LYS A 237 -12.38 20.97 18.34
CA LYS A 237 -13.73 21.13 17.77
C LYS A 237 -13.77 20.48 16.39
N ILE A 238 -14.85 19.75 16.12
CA ILE A 238 -15.12 19.21 14.80
C ILE A 238 -15.51 20.37 13.89
N GLN A 239 -14.88 20.44 12.72
CA GLN A 239 -15.15 21.41 11.67
C GLN A 239 -15.43 20.70 10.37
N MET A 240 -16.34 21.23 9.56
CA MET A 240 -16.52 20.76 8.19
C MET A 240 -15.50 21.45 7.30
N LYS A 241 -14.72 20.66 6.56
CA LYS A 241 -13.69 21.17 5.65
C LYS A 241 -13.65 20.32 4.38
N SER A 242 -13.35 20.97 3.26
CA SER A 242 -13.06 20.27 2.02
C SER A 242 -11.67 19.65 2.09
N VAL A 243 -11.63 18.33 2.21
CA VAL A 243 -10.38 17.57 2.37
C VAL A 243 -10.36 16.33 1.50
N ARG A 244 -9.16 15.96 1.07
CA ARG A 244 -8.85 14.69 0.43
C ARG A 244 -7.65 14.00 1.08
N PHE A 245 -7.40 12.75 0.71
CA PHE A 245 -6.26 11.99 1.20
C PHE A 245 -5.29 11.65 0.07
N ARG A 246 -3.99 11.75 0.31
CA ARG A 246 -2.96 11.32 -0.65
C ARG A 246 -2.65 9.84 -0.54
N THR A 247 -2.72 9.32 0.68
CA THR A 247 -2.54 7.89 0.99
C THR A 247 -3.62 7.46 1.95
N LEU A 248 -4.06 6.21 1.87
CA LEU A 248 -5.07 5.65 2.75
C LEU A 248 -4.47 4.62 3.71
N GLY A 249 -4.80 4.77 4.97
CA GLY A 249 -4.36 3.90 6.04
C GLY A 249 -5.45 3.66 7.09
N CYS A 250 -5.07 3.69 8.37
CA CYS A 250 -6.03 3.69 9.48
C CYS A 250 -6.49 5.14 9.71
N TYR A 251 -7.79 5.36 9.86
CA TYR A 251 -8.36 6.70 9.80
C TYR A 251 -7.76 7.69 10.83
N PRO A 252 -7.50 7.34 12.09
CA PRO A 252 -6.95 8.31 13.02
C PRO A 252 -5.45 8.57 12.83
N LEU A 253 -4.75 7.77 12.01
CA LEU A 253 -3.33 7.90 11.71
C LEU A 253 -3.07 8.47 10.31
N THR A 254 -4.13 8.65 9.52
CA THR A 254 -4.04 9.15 8.16
C THR A 254 -4.43 10.63 8.14
N GLY A 255 -3.47 11.50 7.83
CA GLY A 255 -3.70 12.93 7.67
C GLY A 255 -4.38 13.24 6.34
N GLY A 256 -5.40 14.09 6.38
CA GLY A 256 -5.99 14.71 5.20
C GLY A 256 -5.22 15.97 4.80
N VAL A 257 -5.49 16.44 3.59
CA VAL A 257 -5.03 17.75 3.09
C VAL A 257 -6.24 18.56 2.65
N GLU A 258 -6.26 19.85 2.97
CA GLU A 258 -7.26 20.75 2.41
C GLU A 258 -7.05 20.86 0.91
N SER A 259 -8.10 20.65 0.16
CA SER A 259 -8.05 20.68 -1.31
C SER A 259 -9.45 20.91 -1.86
N THR A 260 -9.49 21.38 -3.09
CA THR A 260 -10.71 21.50 -3.91
C THR A 260 -10.71 20.50 -5.07
N ALA A 261 -9.63 19.73 -5.23
CA ALA A 261 -9.48 18.77 -6.33
C ALA A 261 -10.47 17.60 -6.18
N ASP A 262 -11.53 17.63 -6.93
CA ASP A 262 -12.59 16.61 -6.96
C ASP A 262 -12.58 15.75 -8.23
N THR A 263 -11.62 16.01 -9.14
CA THR A 263 -11.41 15.24 -10.38
C THR A 263 -9.99 14.66 -10.43
N LEU A 264 -9.79 13.61 -11.25
CA LEU A 264 -8.47 13.01 -11.45
C LEU A 264 -7.48 14.00 -12.07
N ASP A 265 -7.94 14.89 -12.94
CA ASP A 265 -7.08 15.89 -13.59
C ASP A 265 -6.52 16.88 -12.57
N GLU A 266 -7.37 17.41 -11.72
CA GLU A 266 -6.97 18.33 -10.66
C GLU A 266 -6.02 17.67 -9.64
N ILE A 267 -6.26 16.39 -9.29
CA ILE A 267 -5.35 15.62 -8.42
C ILE A 267 -3.98 15.46 -9.08
N ILE A 268 -3.94 15.16 -10.38
CA ILE A 268 -2.70 15.03 -11.13
C ILE A 268 -1.96 16.37 -11.15
N ASP A 269 -2.65 17.48 -11.39
CA ASP A 269 -2.06 18.83 -11.43
C ASP A 269 -1.53 19.24 -10.05
N GLU A 270 -2.28 19.02 -8.96
CA GLU A 270 -1.79 19.25 -7.60
C GLU A 270 -0.54 18.45 -7.29
N THR A 271 -0.49 17.19 -7.71
CA THR A 271 0.66 16.31 -7.50
C THR A 271 1.89 16.83 -8.25
N HIS A 272 1.71 17.37 -9.46
CA HIS A 272 2.76 18.00 -10.24
C HIS A 272 3.30 19.27 -9.58
N THR A 273 2.42 20.14 -9.15
CA THR A 273 2.79 21.42 -8.53
C THR A 273 3.59 21.20 -7.25
N GLN A 274 3.17 20.27 -6.39
CA GLN A 274 3.90 19.95 -5.16
C GLN A 274 5.29 19.33 -5.42
N CYS A 275 5.44 18.47 -6.43
CA CYS A 275 6.75 17.95 -6.83
C CYS A 275 7.70 19.05 -7.31
N CYS A 276 7.22 20.04 -8.04
CA CYS A 276 8.02 21.19 -8.48
C CYS A 276 8.45 22.03 -7.28
N PHE A 277 7.55 22.39 -6.38
CA PHE A 277 7.87 23.14 -5.17
C PHE A 277 8.90 22.45 -4.27
N LEU A 278 8.84 21.12 -4.13
CA LEU A 278 9.83 20.36 -3.35
C LEU A 278 11.20 20.32 -4.03
N ARG A 279 11.27 20.36 -5.37
CA ARG A 279 12.55 20.43 -6.11
C ARG A 279 13.18 21.83 -6.05
N GLU A 280 12.37 22.87 -6.09
CA GLU A 280 12.86 24.26 -6.07
C GLU A 280 13.24 24.74 -4.65
N ASN A 281 12.57 24.25 -3.61
CA ASN A 281 12.77 24.67 -2.22
C ASN A 281 13.61 23.72 -1.37
N HIS A 282 14.33 22.75 -1.95
CA HIS A 282 15.34 21.97 -1.23
C HIS A 282 16.73 22.61 -1.42
N PRO A 283 17.14 23.58 -0.58
CA PRO A 283 18.53 23.76 -0.31
C PRO A 283 19.02 22.46 0.30
N CYS A 284 20.17 21.96 -0.17
CA CYS A 284 20.90 20.84 0.39
C CYS A 284 21.34 21.17 1.83
N HIS A 285 20.42 21.30 2.77
CA HIS A 285 20.73 21.41 4.18
C HIS A 285 21.13 20.05 4.71
N ARG A 286 22.46 19.81 4.66
CA ARG A 286 23.15 18.96 5.62
C ARG A 286 22.84 19.51 7.03
N GLN A 287 21.74 19.13 7.62
CA GLN A 287 21.62 19.17 9.05
C GLN A 287 22.53 18.06 9.61
N ARG A 288 23.69 18.49 10.10
CA ARG A 288 24.48 17.72 11.07
C ARG A 288 23.64 17.67 12.36
N GLY A 289 22.71 16.74 12.41
CA GLY A 289 21.97 16.35 13.60
C GLY A 289 22.65 15.14 14.22
N GLY A 290 22.89 15.22 15.54
CA GLY A 290 23.68 14.31 16.32
C GLY A 290 23.30 12.83 16.17
N ARG A 291 24.32 11.98 16.36
CA ARG A 291 24.23 10.54 16.46
C ARG A 291 23.21 10.16 17.55
N GLN A 292 22.00 9.83 17.15
CA GLN A 292 21.20 8.91 17.92
C GLN A 292 21.45 7.51 17.38
N HIS A 293 21.92 6.63 18.24
CA HIS A 293 22.12 5.22 17.96
C HIS A 293 20.83 4.63 17.41
N GLY A 294 20.85 4.31 16.12
CA GLY A 294 19.76 3.62 15.47
C GLY A 294 19.55 2.25 16.11
N LYS A 295 18.46 2.08 16.82
CA LYS A 295 17.92 0.75 17.09
C LYS A 295 17.68 0.11 15.72
N LYS A 296 18.35 -1.02 15.46
CA LYS A 296 18.07 -1.88 14.31
C LYS A 296 16.57 -2.09 14.24
N LYS A 297 15.92 -1.59 13.19
CA LYS A 297 14.56 -1.98 12.84
C LYS A 297 14.63 -3.41 12.31
N GLU A 298 14.43 -4.37 13.20
CA GLU A 298 14.25 -5.75 12.80
C GLU A 298 12.94 -5.88 12.06
N GLY A 299 13.04 -6.28 10.79
CA GLY A 299 11.99 -6.91 10.03
C GLY A 299 10.65 -6.19 9.89
N GLY A 300 10.62 -4.89 9.67
CA GLY A 300 9.38 -4.19 9.35
C GLY A 300 8.87 -4.61 7.96
N ILE A 301 7.74 -5.32 7.92
CA ILE A 301 6.95 -5.46 6.70
C ILE A 301 6.33 -4.09 6.46
N PHE A 302 6.89 -3.32 5.55
CA PHE A 302 6.32 -2.02 5.17
C PHE A 302 5.09 -2.27 4.30
N LEU A 303 3.93 -2.20 4.94
CA LEU A 303 2.64 -2.03 4.30
C LEU A 303 2.18 -0.62 4.62
N LYS A 304 2.30 0.27 3.68
CA LYS A 304 1.46 1.45 3.62
C LYS A 304 0.25 1.17 2.78
#